data_1dbb28a4be138fb5a4f76abad38348c8
#
_entry.id   1dbb28a4be138fb5a4f76abad38348c8
#
_cell.length_a   1.000
_cell.length_b   1.000
_cell.length_c   1.000
_cell.angle_alpha   90.00
_cell.angle_beta   90.00
_cell.angle_gamma   90.00
#
_symmetry.space_group_name_H-M   'P 1'
#
loop_
_entity.id
_entity.type
_entity.pdbx_description
1 polymer ?
#
loop_
_entity_poly.entity_id
_entity_poly.type
_entity_poly.pdbx_seq_one_letter_code
_entity_poly.pdbx_strand_id
1 'polypeptide(L)'
;MIRNIVFDMGEVLYHFYPEEALSALPQEDRRILEGAIFRHPDWIRQDRGDVTEAELMELVRARVPERLWETADQFVRWYELTSPVDGVEEVVRELHEAGYPLYLLSNAGEAFHRFRVRIPALRCFRGEFVSADYHLLKPHAEIYEKFIEVYGLAPAQCLFIDDYPPNIEGAKNCGWDGIVFRGDVAELRRELAERGILSH
;
A
#
# COMPACT_ATOMS: atom_id res chain seq x y z
N MET A 1 -20.01 -15.52 2.61
CA MET A 1 -18.78 -16.33 2.78
C MET A 1 -17.69 -15.68 1.93
N ILE A 2 -16.55 -15.37 2.52
CA ILE A 2 -15.39 -14.77 1.85
C ILE A 2 -14.81 -15.75 0.83
N ARG A 3 -14.41 -15.25 -0.31
CA ARG A 3 -13.81 -16.00 -1.42
C ARG A 3 -12.56 -15.34 -2.00
N ASN A 4 -12.39 -14.05 -1.78
CA ASN A 4 -11.28 -13.28 -2.32
C ASN A 4 -10.61 -12.51 -1.18
N ILE A 5 -9.28 -12.54 -1.15
CA ILE A 5 -8.51 -11.80 -0.14
C ILE A 5 -7.76 -10.68 -0.86
N VAL A 6 -7.93 -9.47 -0.37
CA VAL A 6 -7.29 -8.27 -0.92
C VAL A 6 -6.36 -7.70 0.13
N PHE A 7 -5.12 -7.44 -0.26
CA PHE A 7 -4.10 -6.86 0.61
C PHE A 7 -3.77 -5.44 0.18
N ASP A 8 -3.56 -4.57 1.12
CA ASP A 8 -2.74 -3.38 0.88
C ASP A 8 -1.26 -3.76 0.79
N MET A 9 -0.44 -2.83 0.35
CA MET A 9 1.00 -3.01 0.26
C MET A 9 1.72 -2.40 1.46
N GLY A 10 1.54 -1.09 1.69
CA GLY A 10 2.22 -0.35 2.74
C GLY A 10 1.84 -0.84 4.12
N GLU A 11 2.80 -1.01 5.02
CA GLU A 11 2.61 -1.50 6.39
C GLU A 11 1.84 -2.84 6.52
N VAL A 12 1.53 -3.48 5.36
CA VAL A 12 0.88 -4.79 5.30
C VAL A 12 1.82 -5.83 4.69
N LEU A 13 2.23 -5.65 3.44
CA LEU A 13 3.21 -6.53 2.77
C LEU A 13 4.64 -6.04 2.98
N TYR A 14 4.82 -4.73 3.01
CA TYR A 14 6.10 -4.05 3.11
C TYR A 14 6.02 -2.85 4.04
N HIS A 15 6.99 -2.78 4.94
CA HIS A 15 7.20 -1.58 5.74
C HIS A 15 7.75 -0.44 4.89
N PHE A 16 7.26 0.76 5.17
CA PHE A 16 7.80 1.99 4.65
C PHE A 16 8.19 2.90 5.83
N TYR A 17 9.48 3.09 6.05
CA TYR A 17 10.03 3.81 7.18
C TYR A 17 10.64 5.19 6.82
N PRO A 18 9.86 6.15 6.29
CA PRO A 18 10.40 7.47 5.99
C PRO A 18 10.88 8.17 7.26
N GLU A 19 10.20 7.99 8.39
CA GLU A 19 10.56 8.62 9.66
C GLU A 19 11.87 8.08 10.22
N GLU A 20 12.13 6.78 10.11
CA GLU A 20 13.38 6.18 10.55
C GLU A 20 14.55 6.65 9.69
N ALA A 21 14.42 6.60 8.37
CA ALA A 21 15.43 7.10 7.44
C ALA A 21 15.68 8.61 7.63
N LEU A 22 14.63 9.40 7.83
CA LEU A 22 14.75 10.83 8.15
C LEU A 22 15.40 11.06 9.52
N SER A 23 15.26 10.13 10.48
CA SER A 23 15.81 10.31 11.84
C SER A 23 17.34 10.42 11.86
N ALA A 24 18.01 9.87 10.87
CA ALA A 24 19.47 9.98 10.70
C ALA A 24 19.93 11.38 10.26
N LEU A 25 19.02 12.24 9.82
CA LEU A 25 19.34 13.59 9.35
C LEU A 25 19.26 14.63 10.48
N PRO A 26 19.97 15.77 10.33
CA PRO A 26 19.78 16.92 11.21
C PRO A 26 18.30 17.35 11.27
N GLN A 27 17.86 17.81 12.44
CA GLN A 27 16.45 18.14 12.67
C GLN A 27 15.88 19.16 11.66
N GLU A 28 16.68 20.14 11.24
CA GLU A 28 16.26 21.12 10.24
C GLU A 28 15.99 20.45 8.88
N ASP A 29 16.91 19.61 8.42
CA ASP A 29 16.83 18.93 7.13
C ASP A 29 15.65 17.95 7.09
N ARG A 30 15.43 17.22 8.20
CA ARG A 30 14.25 16.38 8.38
C ARG A 30 12.96 17.15 8.18
N ARG A 31 12.80 18.29 8.87
CA ARG A 31 11.59 19.13 8.77
C ARG A 31 11.35 19.63 7.34
N ILE A 32 12.43 20.02 6.65
CA ILE A 32 12.37 20.48 5.26
C ILE A 32 11.86 19.34 4.37
N LEU A 33 12.47 18.15 4.45
CA LEU A 33 12.11 17.02 3.61
C LEU A 33 10.72 16.46 3.92
N GLU A 34 10.33 16.33 5.18
CA GLU A 34 8.97 15.94 5.56
C GLU A 34 7.92 16.87 4.93
N GLY A 35 8.13 18.18 5.05
CA GLY A 35 7.20 19.17 4.51
C GLY A 35 7.19 19.24 2.99
N ALA A 36 8.34 19.02 2.34
CA ALA A 36 8.46 19.10 0.89
C ALA A 36 8.00 17.83 0.16
N ILE A 37 7.99 16.67 0.83
CA ILE A 37 7.68 15.37 0.23
C ILE A 37 6.38 14.80 0.85
N PHE A 38 6.48 14.16 2.02
CA PHE A 38 5.42 13.30 2.56
C PHE A 38 4.18 14.06 3.05
N ARG A 39 4.34 15.29 3.55
CA ARG A 39 3.24 16.16 3.99
C ARG A 39 2.75 17.10 2.91
N HIS A 40 3.38 17.07 1.72
CA HIS A 40 2.99 17.93 0.61
C HIS A 40 1.86 17.26 -0.20
N PRO A 41 0.84 18.02 -0.68
CA PRO A 41 -0.25 17.48 -1.49
C PRO A 41 0.20 16.74 -2.76
N ASP A 42 1.39 17.04 -3.29
CA ASP A 42 1.92 16.38 -4.48
C ASP A 42 2.22 14.90 -4.25
N TRP A 43 2.46 14.45 -3.00
CA TRP A 43 2.57 13.04 -2.68
C TRP A 43 1.28 12.28 -3.01
N ILE A 44 0.13 12.83 -2.55
CA ILE A 44 -1.19 12.25 -2.85
C ILE A 44 -1.50 12.34 -4.36
N ARG A 45 -1.04 13.40 -5.04
CA ARG A 45 -1.20 13.53 -6.49
C ARG A 45 -0.41 12.47 -7.24
N GLN A 46 0.79 12.09 -6.75
CA GLN A 46 1.58 10.99 -7.31
C GLN A 46 0.83 9.65 -7.11
N ASP A 47 0.33 9.38 -5.90
CA ASP A 47 -0.45 8.16 -5.63
C ASP A 47 -1.73 8.08 -6.47
N ARG A 48 -2.29 9.23 -6.84
CA ARG A 48 -3.43 9.30 -7.76
C ARG A 48 -3.03 9.24 -9.24
N GLY A 49 -1.74 9.30 -9.57
CA GLY A 49 -1.28 9.30 -10.96
C GLY A 49 -1.39 10.63 -11.69
N ASP A 50 -1.63 11.74 -10.98
CA ASP A 50 -1.69 13.10 -11.57
C ASP A 50 -0.30 13.70 -11.77
N VAL A 51 0.71 13.13 -11.11
CA VAL A 51 2.11 13.57 -11.13
C VAL A 51 2.98 12.33 -11.24
N THR A 52 3.86 12.29 -12.20
CA THR A 52 4.86 11.24 -12.35
C THR A 52 5.95 11.35 -11.28
N GLU A 53 6.74 10.28 -11.06
CA GLU A 53 7.89 10.32 -10.16
C GLU A 53 8.90 11.41 -10.57
N ALA A 54 9.16 11.54 -11.87
CA ALA A 54 10.08 12.55 -12.39
C ALA A 54 9.59 13.98 -12.13
N GLU A 55 8.30 14.25 -12.36
CA GLU A 55 7.69 15.54 -12.07
C GLU A 55 7.69 15.83 -10.57
N LEU A 56 7.41 14.81 -9.72
CA LEU A 56 7.49 14.99 -8.27
C LEU A 56 8.92 15.36 -7.82
N MET A 57 9.95 14.72 -8.38
CA MET A 57 11.35 15.07 -8.10
C MET A 57 11.64 16.54 -8.43
N GLU A 58 11.22 17.03 -9.59
CA GLU A 58 11.41 18.44 -9.98
C GLU A 58 10.65 19.39 -9.02
N LEU A 59 9.41 19.05 -8.68
CA LEU A 59 8.62 19.83 -7.73
C LEU A 59 9.25 19.87 -6.33
N VAL A 60 9.80 18.75 -5.86
CA VAL A 60 10.49 18.67 -4.56
C VAL A 60 11.79 19.47 -4.60
N ARG A 61 12.64 19.32 -5.64
CA ARG A 61 13.89 20.08 -5.79
C ARG A 61 13.65 21.59 -5.79
N ALA A 62 12.55 22.05 -6.37
CA ALA A 62 12.19 23.48 -6.35
C ALA A 62 11.86 24.02 -4.94
N ARG A 63 11.60 23.14 -3.96
CA ARG A 63 11.22 23.52 -2.57
C ARG A 63 12.31 23.30 -1.55
N VAL A 64 13.34 22.52 -1.89
CA VAL A 64 14.42 22.18 -0.97
C VAL A 64 15.73 22.82 -1.41
N PRO A 65 16.64 23.16 -0.45
CA PRO A 65 17.98 23.62 -0.80
C PRO A 65 18.74 22.59 -1.65
N GLU A 66 19.58 23.07 -2.57
CA GLU A 66 20.37 22.22 -3.49
C GLU A 66 21.16 21.12 -2.77
N ARG A 67 21.70 21.42 -1.58
CA ARG A 67 22.40 20.44 -0.74
C ARG A 67 21.57 19.23 -0.32
N LEU A 68 20.25 19.29 -0.44
CA LEU A 68 19.31 18.20 -0.10
C LEU A 68 18.75 17.49 -1.34
N TRP A 69 19.09 17.85 -2.55
CA TRP A 69 18.49 17.25 -3.77
C TRP A 69 18.72 15.76 -3.85
N GLU A 70 19.95 15.28 -3.62
CA GLU A 70 20.25 13.85 -3.66
C GLU A 70 19.45 13.08 -2.60
N THR A 71 19.39 13.62 -1.39
CA THR A 71 18.60 13.03 -0.30
C THR A 71 17.10 13.05 -0.62
N ALA A 72 16.61 14.16 -1.16
CA ALA A 72 15.20 14.28 -1.56
C ALA A 72 14.82 13.25 -2.65
N ASP A 73 15.69 13.05 -3.64
CA ASP A 73 15.51 12.06 -4.70
C ASP A 73 15.45 10.63 -4.14
N GLN A 74 16.25 10.31 -3.13
CA GLN A 74 16.19 9.02 -2.43
C GLN A 74 14.83 8.81 -1.75
N PHE A 75 14.29 9.85 -1.11
CA PHE A 75 12.98 9.77 -0.46
C PHE A 75 11.80 9.75 -1.45
N VAL A 76 11.91 10.40 -2.59
CA VAL A 76 10.91 10.28 -3.66
C VAL A 76 10.89 8.85 -4.21
N ARG A 77 12.05 8.20 -4.29
CA ARG A 77 12.18 6.76 -4.60
C ARG A 77 12.00 5.89 -3.35
N TRP A 78 10.97 6.13 -2.59
CA TRP A 78 10.66 5.51 -1.29
C TRP A 78 10.76 3.97 -1.28
N TYR A 79 10.50 3.33 -2.41
CA TYR A 79 10.57 1.87 -2.57
C TYR A 79 12.00 1.31 -2.39
N GLU A 80 13.02 2.15 -2.37
CA GLU A 80 14.38 1.77 -2.02
C GLU A 80 14.58 1.69 -0.49
N LEU A 81 13.63 2.25 0.28
CA LEU A 81 13.62 2.32 1.75
C LEU A 81 12.62 1.37 2.39
N THR A 82 12.25 0.30 1.69
CA THR A 82 11.24 -0.65 2.16
C THR A 82 11.86 -1.98 2.57
N SER A 83 11.20 -2.67 3.50
CA SER A 83 11.50 -4.06 3.87
C SER A 83 10.22 -4.88 3.99
N PRO A 84 10.25 -6.22 3.79
CA PRO A 84 9.09 -7.06 4.01
C PRO A 84 8.57 -6.96 5.44
N VAL A 85 7.26 -7.07 5.63
CA VAL A 85 6.67 -7.28 6.95
C VAL A 85 6.85 -8.74 7.35
N ASP A 86 7.54 -8.96 8.47
CA ASP A 86 7.89 -10.29 8.94
C ASP A 86 6.65 -11.18 9.12
N GLY A 87 6.70 -12.39 8.54
CA GLY A 87 5.67 -13.43 8.67
C GLY A 87 4.44 -13.23 7.76
N VAL A 88 4.27 -12.10 7.08
CA VAL A 88 3.11 -11.90 6.19
C VAL A 88 3.26 -12.68 4.89
N GLU A 89 4.48 -12.84 4.39
CA GLU A 89 4.71 -13.66 3.18
C GLU A 89 4.27 -15.12 3.38
N GLU A 90 4.46 -15.68 4.59
CA GLU A 90 3.96 -17.01 4.96
C GLU A 90 2.44 -17.06 4.93
N VAL A 91 1.75 -16.05 5.47
CA VAL A 91 0.28 -15.98 5.43
C VAL A 91 -0.22 -15.90 4.00
N VAL A 92 0.40 -15.09 3.15
CA VAL A 92 0.08 -14.99 1.72
C VAL A 92 0.24 -16.33 1.02
N ARG A 93 1.34 -17.05 1.27
CA ARG A 93 1.58 -18.37 0.69
C ARG A 93 0.53 -19.39 1.15
N GLU A 94 0.23 -19.44 2.44
CA GLU A 94 -0.78 -20.36 2.99
C GLU A 94 -2.18 -20.11 2.40
N LEU A 95 -2.58 -18.84 2.28
CA LEU A 95 -3.84 -18.47 1.63
C LEU A 95 -3.88 -18.90 0.15
N HIS A 96 -2.77 -18.71 -0.56
CA HIS A 96 -2.64 -19.14 -1.95
C HIS A 96 -2.74 -20.68 -2.07
N GLU A 97 -2.02 -21.43 -1.21
CA GLU A 97 -2.07 -22.90 -1.16
C GLU A 97 -3.45 -23.42 -0.76
N ALA A 98 -4.19 -22.70 0.08
CA ALA A 98 -5.58 -22.98 0.41
C ALA A 98 -6.56 -22.65 -0.73
N GLY A 99 -6.07 -22.10 -1.84
CA GLY A 99 -6.84 -21.84 -3.06
C GLY A 99 -7.60 -20.51 -3.08
N TYR A 100 -7.29 -19.58 -2.18
CA TYR A 100 -7.88 -18.25 -2.22
C TYR A 100 -7.26 -17.40 -3.34
N PRO A 101 -8.06 -16.79 -4.23
CA PRO A 101 -7.59 -15.72 -5.11
C PRO A 101 -7.14 -14.52 -4.27
N LEU A 102 -5.88 -14.11 -4.48
CA LEU A 102 -5.27 -12.99 -3.78
C LEU A 102 -5.14 -11.80 -4.72
N TYR A 103 -5.39 -10.60 -4.22
CA TYR A 103 -5.31 -9.36 -4.97
C TYR A 103 -4.60 -8.29 -4.14
N LEU A 104 -3.96 -7.35 -4.84
CA LEU A 104 -3.43 -6.12 -4.27
C LEU A 104 -4.37 -4.96 -4.56
N LEU A 105 -4.59 -4.08 -3.58
CA LEU A 105 -5.23 -2.77 -3.73
C LEU A 105 -4.43 -1.72 -2.97
N SER A 106 -3.61 -0.94 -3.68
CA SER A 106 -2.68 -0.01 -3.06
C SER A 106 -2.81 1.42 -3.60
N ASN A 107 -2.72 2.40 -2.68
CA ASN A 107 -2.43 3.78 -3.06
C ASN A 107 -0.93 3.87 -3.35
N ALA A 108 -0.57 3.91 -4.62
CA ALA A 108 0.81 3.99 -5.07
C ALA A 108 0.91 4.62 -6.46
N GLY A 109 1.99 5.35 -6.69
CA GLY A 109 2.31 5.93 -8.00
C GLY A 109 2.81 4.90 -9.01
N GLU A 110 3.06 5.36 -10.24
CA GLU A 110 3.54 4.54 -11.38
C GLU A 110 4.83 3.76 -11.11
N ALA A 111 5.65 4.24 -10.17
CA ALA A 111 6.89 3.59 -9.76
C ALA A 111 6.67 2.14 -9.27
N PHE A 112 5.47 1.83 -8.77
CA PHE A 112 5.08 0.48 -8.36
C PHE A 112 5.40 -0.56 -9.43
N HIS A 113 5.10 -0.29 -10.69
CA HIS A 113 5.31 -1.24 -11.79
C HIS A 113 6.78 -1.63 -12.01
N ARG A 114 7.71 -0.78 -11.59
CA ARG A 114 9.15 -1.08 -11.65
C ARG A 114 9.61 -1.86 -10.44
N PHE A 115 9.13 -1.50 -9.25
CA PHE A 115 9.65 -2.12 -8.03
C PHE A 115 8.90 -3.38 -7.59
N ARG A 116 7.71 -3.65 -8.10
CA ARG A 116 6.88 -4.82 -7.76
C ARG A 116 7.63 -6.16 -7.83
N VAL A 117 8.63 -6.26 -8.69
CA VAL A 117 9.48 -7.46 -8.82
C VAL A 117 10.30 -7.77 -7.57
N ARG A 118 10.45 -6.80 -6.68
CA ARG A 118 11.12 -6.95 -5.38
C ARG A 118 10.19 -7.48 -4.28
N ILE A 119 8.88 -7.64 -4.56
CA ILE A 119 7.88 -8.16 -3.63
C ILE A 119 7.57 -9.61 -4.00
N PRO A 120 8.26 -10.63 -3.43
CA PRO A 120 8.07 -12.03 -3.81
C PRO A 120 6.64 -12.52 -3.60
N ALA A 121 5.96 -12.03 -2.57
CA ALA A 121 4.57 -12.35 -2.25
C ALA A 121 3.62 -12.12 -3.44
N LEU A 122 3.87 -11.10 -4.29
CA LEU A 122 3.01 -10.78 -5.44
C LEU A 122 2.94 -11.90 -6.50
N ARG A 123 3.84 -12.87 -6.47
CA ARG A 123 3.77 -14.06 -7.34
C ARG A 123 2.55 -14.93 -7.06
N CYS A 124 2.00 -14.83 -5.85
CA CYS A 124 0.78 -15.52 -5.42
C CYS A 124 -0.50 -14.74 -5.78
N PHE A 125 -0.37 -13.50 -6.25
CA PHE A 125 -1.50 -12.61 -6.50
C PHE A 125 -2.05 -12.79 -7.91
N ARG A 126 -3.36 -12.81 -8.00
CA ARG A 126 -4.10 -12.92 -9.27
C ARG A 126 -4.24 -11.59 -9.99
N GLY A 127 -4.18 -10.49 -9.24
CA GLY A 127 -4.29 -9.15 -9.78
C GLY A 127 -3.71 -8.09 -8.85
N GLU A 128 -3.27 -7.00 -9.43
CA GLU A 128 -2.69 -5.86 -8.74
C GLU A 128 -3.42 -4.60 -9.21
N PHE A 129 -4.06 -3.91 -8.26
CA PHE A 129 -4.79 -2.68 -8.52
C PHE A 129 -4.04 -1.52 -7.88
N VAL A 130 -3.48 -0.66 -8.71
CA VAL A 130 -2.69 0.49 -8.29
C VAL A 130 -3.50 1.75 -8.55
N SER A 131 -3.64 2.58 -7.55
CA SER A 131 -4.45 3.80 -7.59
C SER A 131 -4.10 4.74 -8.76
N ALA A 132 -2.80 4.88 -9.06
CA ALA A 132 -2.33 5.73 -10.14
C ALA A 132 -2.83 5.30 -11.52
N ASP A 133 -3.06 4.02 -11.76
CA ASP A 133 -3.53 3.50 -13.05
C ASP A 133 -4.99 3.90 -13.35
N TYR A 134 -5.74 4.25 -12.30
CA TYR A 134 -7.19 4.54 -12.38
C TYR A 134 -7.54 5.94 -11.93
N HIS A 135 -6.58 6.74 -11.45
CA HIS A 135 -6.78 8.07 -10.86
C HIS A 135 -7.76 8.08 -9.68
N LEU A 136 -7.77 6.99 -8.90
CA LEU A 136 -8.65 6.79 -7.75
C LEU A 136 -7.82 6.54 -6.50
N LEU A 137 -8.35 6.91 -5.32
CA LEU A 137 -7.65 6.75 -4.04
C LEU A 137 -8.54 6.10 -2.98
N LYS A 138 -7.98 5.18 -2.19
CA LYS A 138 -8.56 4.83 -0.90
C LYS A 138 -8.53 6.07 0.01
N PRO A 139 -9.53 6.31 0.86
CA PRO A 139 -10.69 5.48 1.19
C PRO A 139 -11.97 5.80 0.40
N HIS A 140 -11.89 6.49 -0.73
CA HIS A 140 -13.07 6.88 -1.51
C HIS A 140 -13.77 5.67 -2.12
N ALA A 141 -15.10 5.69 -2.17
CA ALA A 141 -15.92 4.55 -2.62
C ALA A 141 -15.58 4.09 -4.04
N GLU A 142 -15.26 5.04 -4.92
CA GLU A 142 -15.00 4.81 -6.33
C GLU A 142 -13.87 3.81 -6.60
N ILE A 143 -12.84 3.73 -5.74
CA ILE A 143 -11.73 2.79 -5.93
C ILE A 143 -12.18 1.36 -5.66
N TYR A 144 -13.01 1.13 -4.64
CA TYR A 144 -13.53 -0.20 -4.28
C TYR A 144 -14.53 -0.69 -5.33
N GLU A 145 -15.39 0.20 -5.81
CA GLU A 145 -16.35 -0.08 -6.88
C GLU A 145 -15.62 -0.43 -8.18
N LYS A 146 -14.59 0.35 -8.54
CA LYS A 146 -13.78 0.11 -9.73
C LYS A 146 -12.99 -1.20 -9.63
N PHE A 147 -12.46 -1.53 -8.46
CA PHE A 147 -11.80 -2.80 -8.21
C PHE A 147 -12.75 -3.98 -8.47
N ILE A 148 -13.97 -3.92 -7.93
CA ILE A 148 -15.02 -4.96 -8.15
C ILE A 148 -15.36 -5.10 -9.63
N GLU A 149 -15.51 -3.98 -10.35
CA GLU A 149 -15.77 -3.96 -11.78
C GLU A 149 -14.64 -4.65 -12.58
N VAL A 150 -13.38 -4.25 -12.32
CA VAL A 150 -12.21 -4.75 -13.06
C VAL A 150 -12.03 -6.26 -12.90
N TYR A 151 -12.21 -6.78 -11.69
CA TYR A 151 -12.00 -8.22 -11.44
C TYR A 151 -13.27 -9.06 -11.50
N GLY A 152 -14.44 -8.46 -11.72
CA GLY A 152 -15.73 -9.17 -11.80
C GLY A 152 -16.10 -9.86 -10.48
N LEU A 153 -15.83 -9.23 -9.34
CA LEU A 153 -16.03 -9.81 -8.01
C LEU A 153 -17.37 -9.36 -7.41
N ALA A 154 -17.77 -10.01 -6.31
CA ALA A 154 -18.90 -9.59 -5.50
C ALA A 154 -18.40 -8.97 -4.19
N PRO A 155 -18.81 -7.73 -3.82
CA PRO A 155 -18.36 -7.04 -2.62
C PRO A 155 -18.38 -7.91 -1.35
N ALA A 156 -19.51 -8.58 -1.06
CA ALA A 156 -19.68 -9.42 0.12
C ALA A 156 -18.81 -10.70 0.14
N GLN A 157 -18.03 -10.96 -0.90
CA GLN A 157 -17.08 -12.06 -0.99
C GLN A 157 -15.61 -11.60 -0.86
N CYS A 158 -15.37 -10.32 -0.68
CA CYS A 158 -14.04 -9.72 -0.55
C CYS A 158 -13.72 -9.42 0.91
N LEU A 159 -12.53 -9.83 1.35
CA LEU A 159 -11.93 -9.43 2.62
C LEU A 159 -10.74 -8.54 2.31
N PHE A 160 -10.75 -7.31 2.83
CA PHE A 160 -9.65 -6.37 2.69
C PHE A 160 -8.78 -6.34 3.95
N ILE A 161 -7.48 -6.39 3.80
CA ILE A 161 -6.47 -6.31 4.86
C ILE A 161 -5.63 -5.06 4.59
N ASP A 162 -5.73 -4.08 5.48
CA ASP A 162 -5.10 -2.76 5.33
C ASP A 162 -4.78 -2.24 6.74
N ASP A 163 -3.68 -1.51 6.91
CA ASP A 163 -3.24 -0.97 8.19
C ASP A 163 -4.01 0.30 8.60
N TYR A 164 -4.58 1.00 7.61
CA TYR A 164 -5.23 2.29 7.83
C TYR A 164 -6.75 2.13 8.02
N PRO A 165 -7.28 2.37 9.27
CA PRO A 165 -8.70 2.15 9.57
C PRO A 165 -9.69 2.84 8.60
N PRO A 166 -9.46 4.08 8.11
CA PRO A 166 -10.36 4.71 7.14
C PRO A 166 -10.48 3.92 5.82
N ASN A 167 -9.43 3.23 5.37
CA ASN A 167 -9.48 2.39 4.18
C ASN A 167 -10.40 1.17 4.38
N ILE A 168 -10.31 0.55 5.56
CA ILE A 168 -11.18 -0.55 5.95
C ILE A 168 -12.63 -0.09 6.08
N GLU A 169 -12.86 1.09 6.66
CA GLU A 169 -14.20 1.68 6.75
C GLU A 169 -14.79 1.97 5.36
N GLY A 170 -13.98 2.56 4.46
CA GLY A 170 -14.36 2.78 3.06
C GLY A 170 -14.77 1.50 2.34
N ALA A 171 -13.99 0.43 2.50
CA ALA A 171 -14.30 -0.89 1.93
C ALA A 171 -15.60 -1.46 2.51
N LYS A 172 -15.80 -1.38 3.84
CA LYS A 172 -17.03 -1.85 4.51
C LYS A 172 -18.27 -1.08 4.05
N ASN A 173 -18.16 0.22 3.83
CA ASN A 173 -19.25 1.03 3.29
C ASN A 173 -19.64 0.61 1.84
N CYS A 174 -18.71 -0.02 1.12
CA CYS A 174 -18.94 -0.62 -0.20
C CYS A 174 -19.34 -2.12 -0.13
N GLY A 175 -19.63 -2.64 1.07
CA GLY A 175 -20.12 -4.00 1.29
C GLY A 175 -19.06 -5.10 1.36
N TRP A 176 -17.79 -4.74 1.52
CA TRP A 176 -16.69 -5.69 1.77
C TRP A 176 -16.60 -6.04 3.26
N ASP A 177 -15.91 -7.12 3.60
CA ASP A 177 -15.37 -7.34 4.95
C ASP A 177 -13.95 -6.74 5.06
N GLY A 178 -13.45 -6.51 6.26
CA GLY A 178 -12.14 -5.91 6.43
C GLY A 178 -11.49 -6.16 7.78
N ILE A 179 -10.16 -6.32 7.76
CA ILE A 179 -9.26 -6.45 8.90
C ILE A 179 -8.33 -5.25 8.93
N VAL A 180 -8.27 -4.55 10.07
CA VAL A 180 -7.24 -3.53 10.30
C VAL A 180 -5.97 -4.25 10.79
N PHE A 181 -4.97 -4.36 9.94
CA PHE A 181 -3.70 -4.98 10.30
C PHE A 181 -2.85 -4.01 11.14
N ARG A 182 -2.36 -4.48 12.29
CA ARG A 182 -1.57 -3.68 13.24
C ARG A 182 -0.13 -4.16 13.39
N GLY A 183 0.40 -4.87 12.38
CA GLY A 183 1.74 -5.43 12.42
C GLY A 183 1.83 -6.75 13.21
N ASP A 184 0.73 -7.24 13.79
CA ASP A 184 0.68 -8.52 14.51
C ASP A 184 0.13 -9.63 13.62
N VAL A 185 1.04 -10.46 13.10
CA VAL A 185 0.70 -11.61 12.23
C VAL A 185 -0.09 -12.68 12.99
N ALA A 186 0.12 -12.82 14.29
CA ALA A 186 -0.64 -13.80 15.09
C ALA A 186 -2.10 -13.32 15.25
N GLU A 187 -2.32 -12.01 15.40
CA GLU A 187 -3.66 -11.42 15.36
C GLU A 187 -4.33 -11.61 14.01
N LEU A 188 -3.60 -11.32 12.90
CA LEU A 188 -4.10 -11.54 11.54
C LEU A 188 -4.55 -13.00 11.34
N ARG A 189 -3.76 -13.97 11.77
CA ARG A 189 -4.11 -15.39 11.67
C ARG A 189 -5.38 -15.74 12.45
N ARG A 190 -5.55 -15.21 13.68
CA ARG A 190 -6.78 -15.40 14.45
C ARG A 190 -8.00 -14.83 13.73
N GLU A 191 -7.89 -13.61 13.21
CA GLU A 191 -8.96 -12.95 12.47
C GLU A 191 -9.37 -13.71 11.21
N LEU A 192 -8.39 -14.31 10.51
CA LEU A 192 -8.64 -15.17 9.35
C LEU A 192 -9.31 -16.50 9.77
N ALA A 193 -8.87 -17.11 10.87
CA ALA A 193 -9.45 -18.35 11.39
C ALA A 193 -10.88 -18.15 11.89
N GLU A 194 -11.19 -17.05 12.58
CA GLU A 194 -12.56 -16.71 13.01
C GLU A 194 -13.54 -16.58 11.84
N ARG A 195 -13.03 -16.22 10.66
CA ARG A 195 -13.80 -16.16 9.40
C ARG A 195 -13.83 -17.50 8.66
N GLY A 196 -13.17 -18.53 9.20
CA GLY A 196 -13.06 -19.86 8.58
C GLY A 196 -12.20 -19.87 7.30
N ILE A 197 -11.26 -18.93 7.17
CA ILE A 197 -10.39 -18.79 6.00
C ILE A 197 -9.13 -19.64 6.13
N LEU A 198 -8.47 -19.62 7.29
CA LEU A 198 -7.35 -20.50 7.63
C LEU A 198 -7.71 -21.35 8.86
N SER A 199 -7.14 -22.54 8.96
CA SER A 199 -7.18 -23.35 10.19
C SER A 199 -6.10 -22.85 11.16
N HIS A 200 -6.35 -23.03 12.46
CA HIS A 200 -5.35 -22.75 13.51
C HIS A 200 -4.15 -23.68 13.39
#